data_4e27c49bb65b38ac88362390fee6c928
#
_entry.id   4e27c49bb65b38ac88362390fee6c928
#
_cell.length_a   1.000
_cell.length_b   1.000
_cell.length_c   1.000
_cell.angle_alpha   90.00
_cell.angle_beta   90.00
_cell.angle_gamma   90.00
#
_symmetry.space_group_name_H-M   'P 1'
#
loop_
_entity.id
_entity.type
_entity.pdbx_description
1 polymer ?
#
loop_
_entity_poly.entity_id
_entity_poly.type
_entity_poly.pdbx_seq_one_letter_code
_entity_poly.pdbx_strand_id
1 'polypeptide(L)'
;MPFFNAVVLYFAFVKDPHGELWTTVLKCLPILMLIFYVVAKGFALTPAYRRSQRILLGLIGSCAGDALLSVNLFPHGMGAFAIGHIWYISAFGWKPLKLAVGVTLYISGAIGVSVVYNRLDAVLAIGLPIYTALLLTTCWRAIARALPSSSFIDTFCAVGAVLFLISDIFIGINMFLISVPYSRILIMSTYYTAQFAIAFSTANESPDFWKHMGNGKPALKGHRVKSKD
;
A
#
# COMPACT_ATOMS: atom_id res chain seq x y z
N MET A 1 -19.22 -0.89 3.42
CA MET A 1 -17.93 -1.39 3.94
C MET A 1 -17.42 -0.41 5.00
N PRO A 2 -16.91 -0.87 6.15
CA PRO A 2 -16.47 0.02 7.24
C PRO A 2 -15.34 0.99 6.80
N PHE A 3 -14.53 0.61 5.83
CA PHE A 3 -13.49 1.46 5.25
C PHE A 3 -14.04 2.79 4.71
N PHE A 4 -15.09 2.77 3.88
CA PHE A 4 -15.64 4.00 3.31
C PHE A 4 -16.24 4.92 4.38
N ASN A 5 -16.87 4.35 5.40
CA ASN A 5 -17.36 5.14 6.53
C ASN A 5 -16.20 5.82 7.28
N ALA A 6 -15.08 5.11 7.49
CA ALA A 6 -13.88 5.67 8.10
C ALA A 6 -13.28 6.81 7.26
N VAL A 7 -13.26 6.68 5.94
CA VAL A 7 -12.81 7.75 5.02
C VAL A 7 -13.73 8.97 5.12
N VAL A 8 -15.05 8.77 5.13
CA VAL A 8 -16.02 9.87 5.30
C VAL A 8 -15.81 10.57 6.63
N LEU A 9 -15.66 9.83 7.73
CA LEU A 9 -15.38 10.39 9.06
C LEU A 9 -14.09 11.22 9.06
N TYR A 10 -13.02 10.73 8.45
CA TYR A 10 -11.78 11.49 8.33
C TYR A 10 -12.00 12.83 7.65
N PHE A 11 -12.61 12.85 6.45
CA PHE A 11 -12.81 14.09 5.71
C PHE A 11 -13.81 15.05 6.37
N ALA A 12 -14.80 14.54 7.08
CA ALA A 12 -15.81 15.34 7.77
C ALA A 12 -15.26 16.04 9.02
N PHE A 13 -14.43 15.35 9.80
CA PHE A 13 -14.02 15.85 11.11
C PHE A 13 -12.58 16.37 11.17
N VAL A 14 -11.65 15.83 10.39
CA VAL A 14 -10.25 16.26 10.42
C VAL A 14 -10.05 17.42 9.46
N LYS A 15 -9.97 18.63 9.99
CA LYS A 15 -9.62 19.85 9.23
C LYS A 15 -8.10 20.05 9.18
N ASP A 16 -7.44 19.90 10.33
CA ASP A 16 -5.98 19.91 10.45
C ASP A 16 -5.53 18.53 10.98
N PRO A 17 -4.70 17.80 10.24
CA PRO A 17 -4.26 16.46 10.64
C PRO A 17 -3.12 16.45 11.65
N HIS A 18 -2.64 17.61 12.11
CA HIS A 18 -1.46 17.72 12.95
C HIS A 18 -1.78 18.03 14.41
N GLY A 19 -1.14 17.32 15.31
CA GLY A 19 -0.99 17.69 16.72
C GLY A 19 -1.98 17.07 17.72
N GLU A 20 -3.11 16.54 17.29
CA GLU A 20 -4.08 15.96 18.23
C GLU A 20 -4.23 14.43 18.06
N LEU A 21 -4.30 13.72 19.18
CA LEU A 21 -4.37 12.25 19.17
C LEU A 21 -5.59 11.73 18.41
N TRP A 22 -6.75 12.37 18.56
CA TRP A 22 -7.98 11.94 17.89
C TRP A 22 -7.91 12.12 16.37
N THR A 23 -7.23 13.17 15.86
CA THR A 23 -7.04 13.37 14.42
C THR A 23 -6.12 12.29 13.84
N THR A 24 -5.10 11.90 14.60
CA THR A 24 -4.21 10.76 14.25
C THR A 24 -5.01 9.46 14.17
N VAL A 25 -5.87 9.21 15.17
CA VAL A 25 -6.73 8.00 15.17
C VAL A 25 -7.65 7.99 13.95
N LEU A 26 -8.32 9.10 13.64
CA LEU A 26 -9.21 9.19 12.47
C LEU A 26 -8.45 9.04 11.15
N LYS A 27 -7.20 9.54 11.07
CA LYS A 27 -6.36 9.37 9.88
C LYS A 27 -5.95 7.93 9.68
N CYS A 28 -5.60 7.21 10.74
CA CYS A 28 -5.22 5.80 10.68
C CYS A 28 -6.42 4.86 10.50
N LEU A 29 -7.62 5.28 10.88
CA LEU A 29 -8.81 4.42 10.92
C LEU A 29 -9.13 3.74 9.58
N PRO A 30 -9.09 4.40 8.41
CA PRO A 30 -9.29 3.72 7.12
C PRO A 30 -8.29 2.58 6.90
N ILE A 31 -7.01 2.79 7.23
CA ILE A 31 -5.98 1.76 7.07
C ILE A 31 -6.19 0.60 8.04
N LEU A 32 -6.61 0.89 9.28
CA LEU A 32 -6.98 -0.15 10.25
C LEU A 32 -8.17 -1.00 9.75
N MET A 33 -9.14 -0.38 9.06
CA MET A 33 -10.25 -1.12 8.43
C MET A 33 -9.76 -2.01 7.27
N LEU A 34 -8.73 -1.60 6.52
CA LEU A 34 -8.12 -2.44 5.49
C LEU A 34 -7.31 -3.59 6.10
N ILE A 35 -6.58 -3.35 7.18
CA ILE A 35 -5.90 -4.39 7.95
C ILE A 35 -6.92 -5.42 8.44
N PHE A 36 -8.01 -4.96 9.04
CA PHE A 36 -9.11 -5.83 9.47
C PHE A 36 -9.72 -6.61 8.30
N TYR A 37 -9.93 -5.97 7.14
CA TYR A 37 -10.43 -6.65 5.95
C TYR A 37 -9.52 -7.80 5.51
N VAL A 38 -8.20 -7.58 5.46
CA VAL A 38 -7.24 -8.62 5.04
C VAL A 38 -7.22 -9.78 6.04
N VAL A 39 -7.32 -9.50 7.34
CA VAL A 39 -7.36 -10.52 8.39
C VAL A 39 -8.69 -11.29 8.39
N ALA A 40 -9.82 -10.58 8.34
CA ALA A 40 -11.16 -11.17 8.40
C ALA A 40 -11.50 -12.04 7.19
N LYS A 41 -10.85 -11.81 6.05
CA LYS A 41 -11.03 -12.56 4.83
C LYS A 41 -10.52 -14.01 4.89
N GLY A 42 -9.87 -14.38 5.96
CA GLY A 42 -9.26 -15.68 6.18
C GLY A 42 -7.74 -15.59 6.09
N PHE A 43 -7.13 -15.30 7.23
CA PHE A 43 -5.69 -15.25 7.39
C PHE A 43 -5.19 -16.57 7.94
N ALA A 44 -4.24 -17.20 7.24
CA ALA A 44 -3.52 -18.36 7.76
C ALA A 44 -2.01 -18.17 7.56
N LEU A 45 -1.21 -18.65 8.52
CA LEU A 45 0.24 -18.60 8.45
C LEU A 45 0.81 -19.69 7.52
N THR A 46 0.15 -19.94 6.39
CA THR A 46 0.54 -20.94 5.40
C THR A 46 1.15 -20.26 4.16
N PRO A 47 1.98 -20.97 3.39
CA PRO A 47 2.55 -20.44 2.15
C PRO A 47 1.52 -19.95 1.13
N ALA A 48 0.30 -20.50 1.15
CA ALA A 48 -0.80 -20.13 0.25
C ALA A 48 -1.25 -18.68 0.45
N TYR A 49 -1.07 -18.10 1.65
CA TYR A 49 -1.44 -16.71 2.00
C TYR A 49 -0.25 -15.74 2.04
N ARG A 50 0.89 -16.15 1.51
CA ARG A 50 2.14 -15.36 1.63
C ARG A 50 2.01 -13.95 1.08
N ARG A 51 1.24 -13.75 0.01
CA ARG A 51 1.00 -12.40 -0.55
C ARG A 51 0.14 -11.57 0.37
N SER A 52 -0.96 -12.12 0.88
CA SER A 52 -1.84 -11.43 1.84
C SER A 52 -1.10 -11.06 3.12
N GLN A 53 -0.23 -11.94 3.63
CA GLN A 53 0.63 -11.66 4.80
C GLN A 53 1.55 -10.46 4.54
N ARG A 54 2.19 -10.40 3.36
CA ARG A 54 3.09 -9.32 2.99
C ARG A 54 2.35 -8.01 2.78
N ILE A 55 1.16 -8.04 2.16
CA ILE A 55 0.30 -6.86 2.03
C ILE A 55 -0.16 -6.38 3.40
N LEU A 56 -0.52 -7.27 4.31
CA LEU A 56 -0.85 -6.92 5.70
C LEU A 56 0.29 -6.17 6.39
N LEU A 57 1.53 -6.68 6.28
CA LEU A 57 2.72 -6.02 6.83
C LEU A 57 2.97 -4.65 6.18
N GLY A 58 2.72 -4.53 4.87
CA GLY A 58 2.77 -3.26 4.17
C GLY A 58 1.75 -2.24 4.69
N LEU A 59 0.50 -2.67 4.94
CA LEU A 59 -0.55 -1.84 5.53
C LEU A 59 -0.19 -1.41 6.97
N ILE A 60 0.39 -2.30 7.78
CA ILE A 60 0.86 -1.99 9.13
C ILE A 60 1.95 -0.92 9.09
N GLY A 61 2.95 -1.08 8.20
CA GLY A 61 3.99 -0.08 7.98
C GLY A 61 3.42 1.28 7.56
N SER A 62 2.44 1.28 6.65
CA SER A 62 1.75 2.50 6.22
C SER A 62 0.94 3.15 7.34
N CYS A 63 0.24 2.37 8.16
CA CYS A 63 -0.50 2.88 9.33
C CYS A 63 0.44 3.53 10.35
N ALA A 64 1.60 2.92 10.61
CA ALA A 64 2.63 3.49 11.46
C ALA A 64 3.20 4.79 10.87
N GLY A 65 3.41 4.83 9.54
CA GLY A 65 3.81 6.03 8.82
C GLY A 65 2.80 7.17 8.98
N ASP A 66 1.50 6.89 8.82
CA ASP A 66 0.41 7.86 9.03
C ASP A 66 0.41 8.44 10.44
N ALA A 67 0.59 7.60 11.45
CA ALA A 67 0.66 8.03 12.84
C ALA A 67 1.87 8.94 13.09
N LEU A 68 3.05 8.56 12.60
CA LEU A 68 4.28 9.35 12.76
C LEU A 68 4.22 10.69 12.02
N LEU A 69 3.64 10.73 10.82
CA LEU A 69 3.44 11.98 10.10
C LEU A 69 2.49 12.92 10.85
N SER A 70 1.46 12.39 11.51
CA SER A 70 0.49 13.20 12.27
C SER A 70 1.09 13.89 13.49
N VAL A 71 2.16 13.33 14.06
CA VAL A 71 2.91 13.92 15.18
C VAL A 71 4.17 14.66 14.74
N ASN A 72 4.23 15.09 13.48
CA ASN A 72 5.32 15.88 12.88
C ASN A 72 6.70 15.16 12.85
N LEU A 73 6.71 13.83 12.91
CA LEU A 73 7.93 13.02 12.77
C LEU A 73 8.12 12.58 11.31
N PHE A 74 8.28 13.55 10.39
CA PHE A 74 8.30 13.28 8.95
C PHE A 74 9.35 12.25 8.51
N PRO A 75 10.66 12.35 8.89
CA PRO A 75 11.66 11.35 8.48
C PRO A 75 11.34 9.94 8.99
N HIS A 76 10.80 9.84 10.22
CA HIS A 76 10.43 8.53 10.81
C HIS A 76 9.20 7.95 10.11
N GLY A 77 8.20 8.81 9.80
CA GLY A 77 7.02 8.41 9.03
C GLY A 77 7.39 7.90 7.64
N MET A 78 8.27 8.62 6.94
CA MET A 78 8.83 8.20 5.65
C MET A 78 9.56 6.85 5.78
N GLY A 79 10.32 6.62 6.85
CA GLY A 79 10.96 5.33 7.14
C GLY A 79 9.97 4.20 7.35
N ALA A 80 8.87 4.44 8.07
CA ALA A 80 7.81 3.45 8.26
C ALA A 80 7.10 3.10 6.94
N PHE A 81 6.81 4.09 6.09
CA PHE A 81 6.30 3.87 4.74
C PHE A 81 7.31 3.10 3.87
N ALA A 82 8.61 3.40 3.97
CA ALA A 82 9.67 2.65 3.27
C ALA A 82 9.63 1.15 3.61
N ILE A 83 9.48 0.81 4.88
CA ILE A 83 9.29 -0.57 5.35
C ILE A 83 8.01 -1.17 4.74
N GLY A 84 6.93 -0.41 4.70
CA GLY A 84 5.69 -0.81 4.05
C GLY A 84 5.89 -1.15 2.57
N HIS A 85 6.63 -0.32 1.82
CA HIS A 85 6.96 -0.55 0.42
C HIS A 85 7.82 -1.80 0.21
N ILE A 86 8.77 -2.10 1.09
CA ILE A 86 9.55 -3.34 1.02
C ILE A 86 8.62 -4.56 1.07
N TRP A 87 7.61 -4.54 1.93
CA TRP A 87 6.64 -5.61 2.02
C TRP A 87 5.73 -5.69 0.78
N TYR A 88 5.29 -4.55 0.21
CA TYR A 88 4.51 -4.52 -1.04
C TYR A 88 5.33 -5.07 -2.21
N ILE A 89 6.60 -4.65 -2.37
CA ILE A 89 7.51 -5.20 -3.39
C ILE A 89 7.62 -6.72 -3.25
N SER A 90 7.81 -7.19 -2.02
CA SER A 90 7.87 -8.62 -1.72
C SER A 90 6.56 -9.36 -2.05
N ALA A 91 5.40 -8.71 -1.87
CA ALA A 91 4.09 -9.26 -2.21
C ALA A 91 3.88 -9.37 -3.73
N PHE A 92 4.33 -8.36 -4.48
CA PHE A 92 4.18 -8.32 -5.94
C PHE A 92 5.17 -9.21 -6.67
N GLY A 93 6.33 -9.49 -6.05
CA GLY A 93 7.36 -10.37 -6.61
C GLY A 93 8.13 -9.74 -7.77
N TRP A 94 9.11 -10.49 -8.33
CA TRP A 94 10.04 -9.96 -9.33
C TRP A 94 9.74 -10.41 -10.77
N LYS A 95 8.80 -11.30 -11.00
CA LYS A 95 8.40 -11.78 -12.32
C LYS A 95 6.97 -11.37 -12.66
N PRO A 96 6.71 -10.93 -13.92
CA PRO A 96 7.66 -10.61 -14.99
C PRO A 96 8.40 -9.29 -14.70
N LEU A 97 9.61 -9.09 -15.26
CA LEU A 97 10.41 -7.89 -14.94
C LEU A 97 9.89 -6.63 -15.63
N LYS A 98 9.53 -6.70 -16.93
CA LYS A 98 9.09 -5.52 -17.71
C LYS A 98 9.98 -4.28 -17.48
N LEU A 99 11.28 -4.42 -17.80
CA LEU A 99 12.32 -3.43 -17.48
C LEU A 99 12.02 -2.01 -18.01
N ALA A 100 11.40 -1.90 -19.19
CA ALA A 100 11.04 -0.60 -19.76
C ALA A 100 10.20 0.25 -18.78
N VAL A 101 9.21 -0.36 -18.08
CA VAL A 101 8.40 0.33 -17.07
C VAL A 101 9.28 0.81 -15.92
N GLY A 102 10.17 -0.04 -15.42
CA GLY A 102 11.10 0.30 -14.35
C GLY A 102 11.99 1.49 -14.71
N VAL A 103 12.65 1.39 -15.87
CA VAL A 103 13.56 2.45 -16.36
C VAL A 103 12.83 3.80 -16.48
N THR A 104 11.64 3.82 -17.10
CA THR A 104 10.85 5.04 -17.24
C THR A 104 10.51 5.66 -15.86
N LEU A 105 10.05 4.85 -14.90
CA LEU A 105 9.73 5.32 -13.55
C LEU A 105 10.97 5.84 -12.83
N TYR A 106 12.11 5.16 -12.91
CA TYR A 106 13.33 5.60 -12.25
C TYR A 106 13.89 6.90 -12.84
N ILE A 107 13.82 7.07 -14.16
CA ILE A 107 14.22 8.34 -14.81
C ILE A 107 13.32 9.48 -14.32
N SER A 108 11.99 9.28 -14.33
CA SER A 108 11.05 10.30 -13.85
C SER A 108 11.25 10.63 -12.37
N GLY A 109 11.52 9.63 -11.53
CA GLY A 109 11.80 9.83 -10.11
C GLY A 109 13.13 10.55 -9.86
N ALA A 110 14.18 10.23 -10.61
CA ALA A 110 15.46 10.93 -10.52
C ALA A 110 15.31 12.42 -10.86
N ILE A 111 14.54 12.74 -11.90
CA ILE A 111 14.19 14.12 -12.25
C ILE A 111 13.43 14.79 -11.09
N GLY A 112 12.39 14.13 -10.54
CA GLY A 112 11.61 14.67 -9.42
C GLY A 112 12.47 14.95 -8.18
N VAL A 113 13.34 14.01 -7.80
CA VAL A 113 14.26 14.18 -6.66
C VAL A 113 15.23 15.32 -6.93
N SER A 114 15.80 15.43 -8.14
CA SER A 114 16.76 16.50 -8.47
C SER A 114 16.17 17.90 -8.32
N VAL A 115 14.89 18.09 -8.63
CA VAL A 115 14.18 19.36 -8.49
C VAL A 115 14.10 19.84 -7.04
N VAL A 116 13.93 18.90 -6.09
CA VAL A 116 13.77 19.24 -4.67
C VAL A 116 15.07 19.15 -3.88
N TYR A 117 16.10 18.52 -4.43
CA TYR A 117 17.31 18.11 -3.72
C TYR A 117 17.98 19.25 -2.94
N ASN A 118 18.10 20.43 -3.55
CA ASN A 118 18.73 21.60 -2.92
C ASN A 118 17.91 22.23 -1.77
N ARG A 119 16.71 21.70 -1.51
CA ARG A 119 15.82 22.17 -0.42
C ARG A 119 15.74 21.15 0.73
N LEU A 120 16.47 20.05 0.63
CA LEU A 120 16.46 18.97 1.61
C LEU A 120 17.52 19.21 2.69
N ASP A 121 17.21 18.89 3.93
CA ASP A 121 18.19 18.74 4.99
C ASP A 121 19.03 17.45 4.81
N ALA A 122 20.08 17.30 5.60
CA ALA A 122 21.00 16.15 5.48
C ALA A 122 20.32 14.79 5.61
N VAL A 123 19.28 14.66 6.44
CA VAL A 123 18.55 13.41 6.65
C VAL A 123 17.68 13.09 5.44
N LEU A 124 16.96 14.09 4.94
CA LEU A 124 16.09 13.93 3.78
C LEU A 124 16.88 13.82 2.48
N ALA A 125 18.05 14.43 2.36
CA ALA A 125 18.91 14.30 1.18
C ALA A 125 19.34 12.84 0.92
N ILE A 126 19.43 12.02 1.97
CA ILE A 126 19.70 10.59 1.86
C ILE A 126 18.40 9.79 1.84
N GLY A 127 17.47 10.11 2.74
CA GLY A 127 16.24 9.33 2.95
C GLY A 127 15.27 9.41 1.78
N LEU A 128 15.07 10.61 1.20
CA LEU A 128 14.09 10.80 0.12
C LEU A 128 14.44 10.03 -1.16
N PRO A 129 15.69 10.01 -1.66
CA PRO A 129 16.06 9.16 -2.81
C PRO A 129 15.82 7.68 -2.56
N ILE A 130 16.17 7.17 -1.37
CA ILE A 130 15.97 5.77 -0.99
C ILE A 130 14.47 5.45 -0.93
N TYR A 131 13.68 6.30 -0.29
CA TYR A 131 12.23 6.18 -0.23
C TYR A 131 11.59 6.18 -1.62
N THR A 132 11.97 7.15 -2.45
CA THR A 132 11.48 7.27 -3.83
C THR A 132 11.81 6.01 -4.63
N ALA A 133 13.01 5.45 -4.50
CA ALA A 133 13.36 4.21 -5.17
C ALA A 133 12.46 3.03 -4.76
N LEU A 134 12.11 2.90 -3.49
CA LEU A 134 11.21 1.87 -2.99
C LEU A 134 9.77 2.08 -3.50
N LEU A 135 9.27 3.30 -3.47
CA LEU A 135 7.95 3.67 -3.99
C LEU A 135 7.84 3.36 -5.49
N LEU A 136 8.82 3.79 -6.28
CA LEU A 136 8.87 3.51 -7.73
C LEU A 136 8.99 2.02 -8.02
N THR A 137 9.77 1.28 -7.22
CA THR A 137 9.84 -0.19 -7.34
C THR A 137 8.47 -0.81 -7.07
N THR A 138 7.75 -0.36 -6.05
CA THR A 138 6.40 -0.83 -5.75
C THR A 138 5.47 -0.60 -6.94
N CYS A 139 5.46 0.61 -7.50
CA CYS A 139 4.69 0.97 -8.68
C CYS A 139 5.07 0.12 -9.90
N TRP A 140 6.38 0.02 -10.19
CA TRP A 140 6.89 -0.83 -11.27
C TRP A 140 6.43 -2.27 -11.13
N ARG A 141 6.55 -2.88 -9.94
CA ARG A 141 6.20 -4.28 -9.74
C ARG A 141 4.71 -4.54 -9.87
N ALA A 142 3.86 -3.60 -9.39
CA ALA A 142 2.42 -3.67 -9.57
C ALA A 142 2.03 -3.61 -11.05
N ILE A 143 2.57 -2.64 -11.81
CA ILE A 143 2.32 -2.48 -13.25
C ILE A 143 2.85 -3.69 -14.04
N ALA A 144 4.09 -4.12 -13.78
CA ALA A 144 4.69 -5.25 -14.49
C ALA A 144 3.90 -6.54 -14.31
N ARG A 145 3.26 -6.73 -13.16
CA ARG A 145 2.37 -7.85 -12.87
C ARG A 145 1.04 -7.73 -13.60
N ALA A 146 0.47 -6.54 -13.70
CA ALA A 146 -0.82 -6.29 -14.33
C ALA A 146 -0.77 -6.42 -15.86
N LEU A 147 0.31 -5.97 -16.51
CA LEU A 147 0.42 -5.94 -17.99
C LEU A 147 0.16 -7.27 -18.68
N PRO A 148 0.66 -8.44 -18.23
CA PRO A 148 0.34 -9.72 -18.83
C PRO A 148 -0.94 -10.36 -18.29
N SER A 149 -1.56 -9.75 -17.25
CA SER A 149 -2.73 -10.29 -16.57
C SER A 149 -4.00 -9.73 -17.22
N SER A 150 -4.99 -10.59 -17.48
CA SER A 150 -6.35 -10.17 -17.83
C SER A 150 -7.22 -9.91 -16.59
N SER A 151 -6.65 -10.03 -15.39
CA SER A 151 -7.37 -9.88 -14.12
C SER A 151 -7.64 -8.41 -13.83
N PHE A 152 -8.91 -8.06 -13.65
CA PHE A 152 -9.33 -6.73 -13.14
C PHE A 152 -8.62 -6.39 -11.82
N ILE A 153 -8.44 -7.36 -10.93
CA ILE A 153 -7.82 -7.17 -9.61
C ILE A 153 -6.35 -6.77 -9.72
N ASP A 154 -5.57 -7.37 -10.63
CA ASP A 154 -4.17 -6.99 -10.83
C ASP A 154 -4.06 -5.58 -11.45
N THR A 155 -4.95 -5.26 -12.41
CA THR A 155 -5.02 -3.91 -12.99
C THR A 155 -5.42 -2.87 -11.95
N PHE A 156 -6.42 -3.16 -11.12
CA PHE A 156 -6.87 -2.27 -10.05
C PHE A 156 -5.76 -2.03 -9.01
N CYS A 157 -5.00 -3.08 -8.66
CA CYS A 157 -3.82 -2.96 -7.79
C CYS A 157 -2.74 -2.06 -8.41
N ALA A 158 -2.48 -2.18 -9.72
CA ALA A 158 -1.52 -1.34 -10.42
C ALA A 158 -1.95 0.14 -10.44
N VAL A 159 -3.24 0.40 -10.71
CA VAL A 159 -3.82 1.75 -10.59
C VAL A 159 -3.65 2.29 -9.17
N GLY A 160 -3.89 1.46 -8.15
CA GLY A 160 -3.65 1.82 -6.76
C GLY A 160 -2.19 2.21 -6.49
N ALA A 161 -1.23 1.45 -7.00
CA ALA A 161 0.19 1.78 -6.82
C ALA A 161 0.58 3.09 -7.51
N VAL A 162 -0.01 3.40 -8.68
CA VAL A 162 0.15 4.70 -9.35
C VAL A 162 -0.47 5.83 -8.52
N LEU A 163 -1.66 5.62 -7.96
CA LEU A 163 -2.31 6.62 -7.10
C LEU A 163 -1.50 6.88 -5.82
N PHE A 164 -0.82 5.88 -5.29
CA PHE A 164 0.10 6.06 -4.17
C PHE A 164 1.27 6.98 -4.57
N LEU A 165 1.88 6.72 -5.72
CA LEU A 165 2.94 7.59 -6.26
C LEU A 165 2.45 9.03 -6.46
N ILE A 166 1.24 9.21 -6.99
CA ILE A 166 0.62 10.55 -7.17
C ILE A 166 0.41 11.24 -5.83
N SER A 167 -0.07 10.51 -4.80
CA SER A 167 -0.21 11.04 -3.45
C SER A 167 1.11 11.59 -2.92
N ASP A 168 2.19 10.83 -3.08
CA ASP A 168 3.51 11.21 -2.57
C ASP A 168 4.14 12.36 -3.37
N ILE A 169 3.86 12.43 -4.68
CA ILE A 169 4.22 13.60 -5.50
C ILE A 169 3.55 14.88 -4.94
N PHE A 170 2.26 14.80 -4.58
CA PHE A 170 1.57 15.94 -3.95
C PHE A 170 2.17 16.31 -2.59
N ILE A 171 2.57 15.34 -1.78
CA ILE A 171 3.30 15.60 -0.52
C ILE A 171 4.61 16.33 -0.83
N GLY A 172 5.41 15.83 -1.77
CA GLY A 172 6.69 16.42 -2.14
C GLY A 172 6.55 17.85 -2.68
N ILE A 173 5.59 18.08 -3.57
CA ILE A 173 5.32 19.43 -4.11
C ILE A 173 4.89 20.38 -2.98
N ASN A 174 3.93 19.95 -2.16
CA ASN A 174 3.38 20.78 -1.08
C ASN A 174 4.42 21.09 0.01
N MET A 175 5.34 20.17 0.26
CA MET A 175 6.33 20.30 1.33
C MET A 175 7.58 21.07 0.89
N PHE A 176 8.05 20.83 -0.34
CA PHE A 176 9.36 21.32 -0.77
C PHE A 176 9.30 22.40 -1.85
N LEU A 177 8.20 22.56 -2.57
CA LEU A 177 8.13 23.49 -3.70
C LEU A 177 7.16 24.63 -3.46
N ILE A 178 5.87 24.34 -3.45
CA ILE A 178 4.80 25.33 -3.35
C ILE A 178 3.65 24.78 -2.51
N SER A 179 2.95 25.63 -1.78
CA SER A 179 1.70 25.25 -1.11
C SER A 179 0.62 24.92 -2.13
N VAL A 180 0.14 23.66 -2.10
CA VAL A 180 -0.89 23.18 -3.03
C VAL A 180 -2.27 23.41 -2.42
N PRO A 181 -3.17 24.13 -3.11
CA PRO A 181 -4.56 24.29 -2.65
C PRO A 181 -5.21 22.90 -2.47
N TYR A 182 -5.95 22.74 -1.37
CA TYR A 182 -6.62 21.47 -1.05
C TYR A 182 -5.70 20.24 -0.99
N SER A 183 -4.39 20.44 -0.72
CA SER A 183 -3.38 19.37 -0.66
C SER A 183 -3.83 18.18 0.17
N ARG A 184 -4.44 18.40 1.35
CA ARG A 184 -4.97 17.36 2.21
C ARG A 184 -5.98 16.46 1.47
N ILE A 185 -6.91 17.06 0.72
CA ILE A 185 -7.93 16.29 0.00
C ILE A 185 -7.28 15.49 -1.13
N LEU A 186 -6.39 16.11 -1.90
CA LEU A 186 -5.69 15.46 -3.00
C LEU A 186 -4.83 14.29 -2.51
N ILE A 187 -4.02 14.53 -1.48
CA ILE A 187 -3.13 13.52 -0.90
C ILE A 187 -3.94 12.35 -0.33
N MET A 188 -4.89 12.64 0.57
CA MET A 188 -5.57 11.58 1.29
C MET A 188 -6.58 10.82 0.44
N SER A 189 -7.23 11.45 -0.56
CA SER A 189 -8.12 10.73 -1.47
C SER A 189 -7.35 9.75 -2.37
N THR A 190 -6.21 10.18 -2.94
CA THR A 190 -5.35 9.31 -3.75
C THR A 190 -4.71 8.22 -2.90
N TYR A 191 -4.23 8.54 -1.70
CA TYR A 191 -3.65 7.60 -0.75
C TYR A 191 -4.62 6.52 -0.29
N TYR A 192 -5.81 6.89 0.21
CA TYR A 192 -6.79 5.90 0.68
C TYR A 192 -7.30 5.01 -0.45
N THR A 193 -7.50 5.57 -1.66
CA THR A 193 -7.87 4.78 -2.83
C THR A 193 -6.75 3.82 -3.21
N ALA A 194 -5.49 4.25 -3.15
CA ALA A 194 -4.33 3.41 -3.39
C ALA A 194 -4.26 2.23 -2.42
N GLN A 195 -4.36 2.50 -1.13
CA GLN A 195 -4.31 1.47 -0.09
C GLN A 195 -5.49 0.49 -0.20
N PHE A 196 -6.68 0.99 -0.52
CA PHE A 196 -7.84 0.14 -0.79
C PHE A 196 -7.58 -0.81 -1.97
N ALA A 197 -7.07 -0.30 -3.09
CA ALA A 197 -6.79 -1.12 -4.27
C ALA A 197 -5.71 -2.19 -3.99
N ILE A 198 -4.66 -1.84 -3.25
CA ILE A 198 -3.61 -2.77 -2.84
C ILE A 198 -4.19 -3.84 -1.90
N ALA A 199 -4.95 -3.46 -0.87
CA ALA A 199 -5.59 -4.39 0.04
C ALA A 199 -6.60 -5.29 -0.67
N PHE A 200 -7.42 -4.74 -1.58
CA PHE A 200 -8.39 -5.48 -2.37
C PHE A 200 -7.73 -6.51 -3.29
N SER A 201 -6.47 -6.29 -3.69
CA SER A 201 -5.73 -7.25 -4.52
C SER A 201 -5.50 -8.61 -3.85
N THR A 202 -5.69 -8.71 -2.53
CA THR A 202 -5.68 -9.98 -1.82
C THR A 202 -6.95 -10.83 -2.09
N ALA A 203 -7.98 -10.25 -2.75
CA ALA A 203 -9.25 -10.92 -3.01
C ALA A 203 -9.10 -12.24 -3.80
N ASN A 204 -8.12 -12.33 -4.69
CA ASN A 204 -7.84 -13.55 -5.46
C ASN A 204 -7.20 -14.69 -4.66
N GLU A 205 -6.71 -14.43 -3.46
CA GLU A 205 -6.05 -15.42 -2.61
C GLU A 205 -6.99 -16.05 -1.57
N SER A 206 -8.32 -15.84 -1.70
CA SER A 206 -9.27 -16.59 -0.89
C SER A 206 -9.18 -18.04 -1.27
N PRO A 207 -8.65 -18.92 -0.42
CA PRO A 207 -8.92 -20.33 -0.58
C PRO A 207 -10.41 -20.56 -0.36
N ASP A 208 -10.85 -21.74 -0.68
CA ASP A 208 -12.23 -22.23 -0.64
C ASP A 208 -13.00 -22.06 0.69
N PHE A 209 -12.53 -21.20 1.61
CA PHE A 209 -13.17 -20.91 2.89
C PHE A 209 -14.66 -20.57 2.72
N TRP A 210 -15.01 -19.72 1.76
CA TRP A 210 -16.39 -19.38 1.49
C TRP A 210 -17.16 -20.47 0.75
N LYS A 211 -16.48 -21.30 -0.06
CA LYS A 211 -17.10 -22.49 -0.68
C LYS A 211 -17.45 -23.56 0.36
N HIS A 212 -16.65 -23.68 1.41
CA HIS A 212 -16.90 -24.66 2.48
C HIS A 212 -17.95 -24.18 3.49
N MET A 213 -18.05 -22.88 3.76
CA MET A 213 -19.10 -22.34 4.63
C MET A 213 -20.50 -22.43 3.98
N GLY A 214 -20.59 -22.32 2.64
CA GLY A 214 -21.86 -22.46 1.90
C GLY A 214 -22.37 -23.91 1.77
N ASN A 215 -21.48 -24.91 1.88
CA ASN A 215 -21.84 -26.34 1.62
C ASN A 215 -21.82 -27.26 2.85
N GLY A 216 -21.56 -26.76 4.05
CA GLY A 216 -21.72 -27.52 5.30
C GLY A 216 -20.94 -28.84 5.41
N LYS A 217 -19.93 -29.08 4.57
CA LYS A 217 -19.14 -30.34 4.63
C LYS A 217 -17.69 -30.07 5.00
N PRO A 218 -17.16 -30.63 6.10
CA PRO A 218 -15.74 -30.56 6.42
C PRO A 218 -14.92 -31.34 5.37
N ALA A 219 -13.86 -30.73 4.86
CA ALA A 219 -12.93 -31.37 3.95
C ALA A 219 -12.16 -32.49 4.69
N LEU A 220 -12.61 -33.70 4.59
CA LEU A 220 -11.83 -34.89 4.95
C LEU A 220 -10.68 -35.01 3.93
N LYS A 221 -9.46 -34.73 4.37
CA LYS A 221 -8.23 -35.07 3.63
C LYS A 221 -8.16 -36.59 3.50
N GLY A 222 -8.54 -37.11 2.33
CA GLY A 222 -8.28 -38.50 1.96
C GLY A 222 -6.78 -38.72 1.78
N HIS A 223 -6.12 -39.24 2.78
CA HIS A 223 -4.84 -39.94 2.61
C HIS A 223 -5.10 -41.20 1.76
N ARG A 224 -4.82 -41.10 0.48
CA ARG A 224 -4.77 -42.27 -0.39
C ARG A 224 -3.42 -42.95 -0.15
N VAL A 225 -3.42 -43.91 0.76
CA VAL A 225 -2.34 -44.90 0.85
C VAL A 225 -2.38 -45.72 -0.44
N LYS A 226 -1.33 -45.65 -1.26
CA LYS A 226 -1.11 -46.60 -2.35
C LYS A 226 -0.66 -47.91 -1.70
N SER A 227 -1.53 -48.92 -1.69
CA SER A 227 -1.15 -50.29 -1.50
C SER A 227 -0.34 -50.72 -2.73
N LYS A 228 0.88 -51.17 -2.47
CA LYS A 228 1.65 -52.01 -3.40
C LYS A 228 1.16 -53.45 -3.25
N ASP A 229 0.68 -54.02 -4.31
CA ASP A 229 0.80 -55.42 -4.62
C ASP A 229 1.13 -55.58 -6.10
#